data_8cdee168fefe4fb4ec0be5c1a98d1564
#
_entry.id   8cdee168fefe4fb4ec0be5c1a98d1564
#
_cell.length_a   1.000
_cell.length_b   1.000
_cell.length_c   1.000
_cell.angle_alpha   90.00
_cell.angle_beta   90.00
_cell.angle_gamma   90.00
#
_symmetry.space_group_name_H-M   'P 1'
#
loop_
_entity.id
_entity.type
_entity.pdbx_description
1 polymer ?
#
loop_
_entity_poly.entity_id
_entity_poly.type
_entity_poly.pdbx_seq_one_letter_code
_entity_poly.pdbx_strand_id
1 'polypeptide(L)'
;APDAAAAAVDVEVDGVREVFWPIEDPETIAALSAALAGRDVVIADGHHRYETALAYAEERRAAEGDPAAPQPYDYVLMYLSAAEDPGLLVLPTHRVITGVERLDAPALLARLARDFAVQALDGRGTLGEALAGASNGAATLGLCLAGGEQYLLSLRDPESARRAARPGQEAIAHLDVAV
;
A
#
# COMPACT_ATOMS: atom_id res chain seq x y z
N ALA A 1 14.34 24.37 2.88
CA ALA A 1 13.06 24.39 2.17
C ALA A 1 13.07 25.60 1.22
N PRO A 2 12.51 25.49 0.00
CA PRO A 2 12.37 26.64 -0.90
C PRO A 2 11.48 27.71 -0.26
N ASP A 3 11.69 28.98 -0.68
CA ASP A 3 10.92 30.11 -0.16
C ASP A 3 9.44 29.97 -0.62
N ALA A 4 8.51 30.00 0.32
CA ALA A 4 7.08 29.91 0.03
C ALA A 4 6.59 31.07 -0.89
N ALA A 5 7.28 32.22 -0.87
CA ALA A 5 6.96 33.35 -1.76
C ALA A 5 7.24 33.07 -3.26
N ALA A 6 8.02 32.04 -3.57
CA ALA A 6 8.32 31.59 -4.93
C ALA A 6 7.47 30.40 -5.38
N ALA A 7 6.52 29.94 -4.57
CA ALA A 7 5.65 28.83 -4.92
C ALA A 7 4.73 29.18 -6.09
N ALA A 8 4.58 28.26 -7.04
CA ALA A 8 3.63 28.41 -8.14
C ALA A 8 2.19 28.17 -7.66
N VAL A 9 2.02 27.33 -6.66
CA VAL A 9 0.74 27.03 -6.00
C VAL A 9 0.96 27.00 -4.50
N ASP A 10 0.09 27.65 -3.75
CA ASP A 10 0.03 27.62 -2.29
C ASP A 10 -1.45 27.71 -1.90
N VAL A 11 -2.05 26.59 -1.58
CA VAL A 11 -3.49 26.48 -1.32
C VAL A 11 -3.73 25.62 -0.07
N GLU A 12 -4.87 25.80 0.55
CA GLU A 12 -5.35 24.94 1.62
C GLU A 12 -6.55 24.12 1.11
N VAL A 13 -6.45 22.80 1.23
CA VAL A 13 -7.49 21.84 0.86
C VAL A 13 -7.75 20.93 2.05
N ASP A 14 -8.98 20.89 2.53
CA ASP A 14 -9.41 20.04 3.66
C ASP A 14 -8.55 20.20 4.93
N GLY A 15 -8.07 21.45 5.20
CA GLY A 15 -7.23 21.75 6.35
C GLY A 15 -5.74 21.37 6.16
N VAL A 16 -5.35 20.93 4.97
CA VAL A 16 -3.97 20.64 4.61
C VAL A 16 -3.45 21.71 3.65
N ARG A 17 -2.29 22.28 3.95
CA ARG A 17 -1.62 23.25 3.06
C ARG A 17 -0.82 22.51 2.01
N GLU A 18 -1.19 22.71 0.75
CA GLU A 18 -0.52 22.16 -0.43
C GLU A 18 0.33 23.26 -1.08
N VAL A 19 1.62 23.02 -1.19
CA VAL A 19 2.56 23.97 -1.79
C VAL A 19 3.35 23.30 -2.91
N PHE A 20 3.37 23.93 -4.08
CA PHE A 20 4.02 23.38 -5.26
C PHE A 20 5.04 24.37 -5.84
N TRP A 21 6.25 23.89 -6.10
CA TRP A 21 7.33 24.62 -6.77
C TRP A 21 7.76 23.89 -8.03
N PRO A 22 7.65 24.49 -9.22
CA PRO A 22 8.25 23.94 -10.42
C PRO A 22 9.78 24.08 -10.35
N ILE A 23 10.48 23.03 -10.74
CA ILE A 23 11.93 23.02 -10.89
C ILE A 23 12.22 22.96 -12.38
N GLU A 24 12.76 24.04 -12.92
CA GLU A 24 13.09 24.18 -14.36
C GLU A 24 14.60 24.20 -14.62
N ASP A 25 15.40 24.33 -13.56
CA ASP A 25 16.85 24.37 -13.66
C ASP A 25 17.42 23.00 -14.10
N PRO A 26 18.11 22.93 -15.27
CA PRO A 26 18.59 21.67 -15.82
C PRO A 26 19.61 20.94 -14.92
N GLU A 27 20.43 21.68 -14.17
CA GLU A 27 21.42 21.07 -13.28
C GLU A 27 20.74 20.40 -12.10
N THR A 28 19.74 21.04 -11.51
CA THR A 28 18.93 20.48 -10.43
C THR A 28 18.14 19.24 -10.92
N ILE A 29 17.55 19.31 -12.11
CA ILE A 29 16.84 18.17 -12.71
C ILE A 29 17.80 17.01 -12.93
N ALA A 30 18.98 17.24 -13.47
CA ALA A 30 19.99 16.23 -13.71
C ALA A 30 20.47 15.59 -12.37
N ALA A 31 20.67 16.40 -11.34
CA ALA A 31 21.06 15.91 -10.01
C ALA A 31 19.98 15.03 -9.37
N LEU A 32 18.70 15.42 -9.47
CA LEU A 32 17.56 14.61 -9.00
C LEU A 32 17.46 13.29 -9.77
N SER A 33 17.57 13.35 -11.09
CA SER A 33 17.53 12.14 -11.92
C SER A 33 18.69 11.19 -11.60
N ALA A 34 19.89 11.70 -11.38
CA ALA A 34 21.04 10.91 -10.98
C ALA A 34 20.88 10.30 -9.58
N ALA A 35 20.26 11.01 -8.64
CA ALA A 35 19.99 10.51 -7.29
C ALA A 35 18.96 9.37 -7.27
N LEU A 36 18.03 9.34 -8.23
CA LEU A 36 17.01 8.30 -8.37
C LEU A 36 17.46 7.13 -9.26
N ALA A 37 18.46 7.36 -10.12
CA ALA A 37 18.97 6.33 -11.03
C ALA A 37 19.48 5.13 -10.25
N GLY A 38 18.98 3.94 -10.61
CA GLY A 38 19.37 2.67 -9.98
C GLY A 38 18.79 2.43 -8.59
N ARG A 39 17.82 3.24 -8.17
CA ARG A 39 17.05 2.96 -6.95
C ARG A 39 15.75 2.25 -7.29
N ASP A 40 15.37 1.34 -6.42
CA ASP A 40 14.07 0.68 -6.50
C ASP A 40 12.98 1.66 -6.02
N VAL A 41 11.88 1.69 -6.74
CA VAL A 41 10.69 2.48 -6.42
C VAL A 41 9.52 1.53 -6.20
N VAL A 42 8.84 1.67 -5.08
CA VAL A 42 7.64 0.88 -4.76
C VAL A 42 6.40 1.70 -5.09
N ILE A 43 5.50 1.13 -5.87
CA ILE A 43 4.22 1.76 -6.18
C ILE A 43 3.30 1.60 -4.96
N ALA A 44 3.11 2.67 -4.20
CA ALA A 44 2.23 2.66 -3.03
C ALA A 44 0.75 2.79 -3.43
N ASP A 45 0.46 3.56 -4.48
CA ASP A 45 -0.88 3.72 -5.07
C ASP A 45 -0.78 4.00 -6.58
N GLY A 46 -1.86 3.70 -7.31
CA GLY A 46 -1.96 3.99 -8.73
C GLY A 46 -1.31 2.95 -9.65
N HIS A 47 -1.15 1.70 -9.21
CA HIS A 47 -0.62 0.61 -10.04
C HIS A 47 -1.38 0.45 -11.36
N HIS A 48 -2.73 0.55 -11.37
CA HIS A 48 -3.51 0.49 -12.61
C HIS A 48 -3.21 1.67 -13.55
N ARG A 49 -2.97 2.87 -13.03
CA ARG A 49 -2.56 4.02 -13.84
C ARG A 49 -1.20 3.78 -14.49
N TYR A 50 -0.27 3.21 -13.74
CA TYR A 50 1.05 2.84 -14.25
C TYR A 50 0.98 1.74 -15.30
N GLU A 51 0.26 0.64 -15.02
CA GLU A 51 0.07 -0.47 -15.97
C GLU A 51 -0.60 -0.01 -17.27
N THR A 52 -1.61 0.87 -17.17
CA THR A 52 -2.28 1.44 -18.36
C THR A 52 -1.32 2.32 -19.17
N ALA A 53 -0.50 3.14 -18.51
CA ALA A 53 0.50 3.97 -19.19
C ALA A 53 1.55 3.12 -19.88
N LEU A 54 2.01 2.04 -19.24
CA LEU A 54 2.97 1.10 -19.81
C LEU A 54 2.40 0.39 -21.05
N ALA A 55 1.19 -0.16 -20.95
CA ALA A 55 0.52 -0.82 -22.06
C ALA A 55 0.29 0.15 -23.25
N TYR A 56 -0.07 1.39 -22.97
CA TYR A 56 -0.22 2.43 -23.98
C TYR A 56 1.11 2.75 -24.69
N ALA A 57 2.19 2.88 -23.92
CA ALA A 57 3.51 3.12 -24.47
C ALA A 57 3.96 1.97 -25.39
N GLU A 58 3.73 0.72 -24.99
CA GLU A 58 4.01 -0.47 -25.81
C GLU A 58 3.21 -0.48 -27.11
N GLU A 59 1.90 -0.20 -27.06
CA GLU A 59 1.04 -0.10 -28.24
C GLU A 59 1.52 0.99 -29.20
N ARG A 60 1.85 2.17 -28.67
CA ARG A 60 2.36 3.28 -29.50
C ARG A 60 3.68 2.99 -30.15
N ARG A 61 4.64 2.41 -29.40
CA ARG A 61 5.95 2.00 -29.94
C ARG A 61 5.80 0.98 -31.07
N ALA A 62 4.94 -0.02 -30.87
CA ALA A 62 4.67 -1.02 -31.89
C ALA A 62 4.07 -0.41 -33.18
N ALA A 63 3.17 0.58 -33.03
CA ALA A 63 2.55 1.26 -34.17
C ALA A 63 3.51 2.22 -34.91
N GLU A 64 4.47 2.80 -34.20
CA GLU A 64 5.41 3.82 -34.72
C GLU A 64 6.77 3.22 -35.16
N GLY A 65 6.95 1.89 -35.09
CA GLY A 65 8.18 1.22 -35.47
C GLY A 65 9.30 1.32 -34.44
N ASP A 66 8.93 1.43 -33.16
CA ASP A 66 9.84 1.48 -32.00
C ASP A 66 10.92 2.57 -32.10
N PRO A 67 10.54 3.84 -32.01
CA PRO A 67 11.47 4.96 -32.14
C PRO A 67 12.55 4.90 -31.05
N ALA A 68 13.83 5.09 -31.44
CA ALA A 68 14.96 5.03 -30.51
C ALA A 68 15.00 6.19 -29.49
N ALA A 69 14.41 7.35 -29.84
CA ALA A 69 14.33 8.49 -28.94
C ALA A 69 13.11 8.39 -28.03
N PRO A 70 13.23 8.83 -26.76
CA PRO A 70 12.09 8.91 -25.86
C PRO A 70 10.95 9.73 -26.44
N GLN A 71 9.73 9.22 -26.28
CA GLN A 71 8.49 9.83 -26.76
C GLN A 71 7.65 10.33 -25.58
N PRO A 72 6.69 11.24 -25.77
CA PRO A 72 5.83 11.71 -24.69
C PRO A 72 5.08 10.60 -23.95
N TYR A 73 4.73 9.52 -24.61
CA TYR A 73 4.06 8.37 -24.02
C TYR A 73 4.97 7.45 -23.19
N ASP A 74 6.28 7.68 -23.17
CA ASP A 74 7.22 6.97 -22.29
C ASP A 74 7.26 7.55 -20.87
N TYR A 75 6.53 8.64 -20.64
CA TYR A 75 6.55 9.34 -19.37
C TYR A 75 5.19 9.26 -18.69
N VAL A 76 5.21 9.11 -17.38
CA VAL A 76 4.04 9.20 -16.52
C VAL A 76 4.32 10.14 -15.35
N LEU A 77 3.37 11.01 -15.03
CA LEU A 77 3.49 11.85 -13.84
C LEU A 77 3.32 11.00 -12.59
N MET A 78 4.26 11.12 -11.64
CA MET A 78 4.20 10.42 -10.36
C MET A 78 4.67 11.32 -9.22
N TYR A 79 4.13 11.08 -8.04
CA TYR A 79 4.58 11.65 -6.79
C TYR A 79 5.53 10.67 -6.10
N LEU A 80 6.69 11.14 -5.66
CA LEU A 80 7.69 10.33 -4.97
C LEU A 80 7.87 10.85 -3.54
N SER A 81 7.92 9.95 -2.59
CA SER A 81 8.21 10.22 -1.18
C SER A 81 9.23 9.20 -0.66
N ALA A 82 10.04 9.60 0.30
CA ALA A 82 10.89 8.64 1.01
C ALA A 82 10.02 7.71 1.87
N ALA A 83 10.35 6.43 1.89
CA ALA A 83 9.62 5.46 2.70
C ALA A 83 9.72 5.74 4.21
N GLU A 84 10.81 6.42 4.60
CA GLU A 84 11.10 6.80 5.98
C GLU A 84 10.52 8.18 6.36
N ASP A 85 9.80 8.85 5.44
CA ASP A 85 9.23 10.16 5.72
C ASP A 85 8.17 10.04 6.83
N PRO A 86 8.32 10.78 7.94
CA PRO A 86 7.37 10.71 9.07
C PRO A 86 5.97 11.22 8.71
N GLY A 87 5.82 11.94 7.60
CA GLY A 87 4.52 12.35 7.04
C GLY A 87 3.84 11.25 6.23
N LEU A 88 4.54 10.15 5.91
CA LEU A 88 3.94 9.02 5.21
C LEU A 88 3.06 8.22 6.17
N LEU A 89 1.74 8.28 5.95
CA LEU A 89 0.78 7.52 6.73
C LEU A 89 0.30 6.31 5.93
N VAL A 90 0.60 5.12 6.44
CA VAL A 90 0.05 3.86 5.91
C VAL A 90 -1.16 3.47 6.74
N LEU A 91 -2.34 3.54 6.12
CA LEU A 91 -3.59 3.16 6.76
C LEU A 91 -3.88 1.67 6.57
N PRO A 92 -4.42 1.00 7.60
CA PRO A 92 -4.81 -0.40 7.49
C PRO A 92 -5.96 -0.56 6.48
N THR A 93 -5.90 -1.59 5.67
CA THR A 93 -6.96 -1.92 4.72
C THR A 93 -8.00 -2.80 5.40
N HIS A 94 -9.06 -2.20 5.93
CA HIS A 94 -10.16 -2.94 6.51
C HIS A 94 -11.04 -3.58 5.42
N ARG A 95 -11.55 -4.77 5.71
CA ARG A 95 -12.46 -5.50 4.83
C ARG A 95 -13.75 -5.81 5.56
N VAL A 96 -14.88 -5.52 4.93
CA VAL A 96 -16.22 -5.87 5.43
C VAL A 96 -16.76 -6.97 4.53
N ILE A 97 -17.10 -8.11 5.12
CA ILE A 97 -17.72 -9.23 4.42
C ILE A 97 -19.22 -9.17 4.68
N THR A 98 -20.00 -9.06 3.62
CA THR A 98 -21.47 -8.99 3.67
C THR A 98 -22.10 -10.13 2.88
N GLY A 99 -23.42 -10.33 3.00
CA GLY A 99 -24.13 -11.37 2.26
C GLY A 99 -23.97 -12.78 2.82
N VAL A 100 -23.43 -12.93 4.02
CA VAL A 100 -23.40 -14.22 4.73
C VAL A 100 -24.70 -14.39 5.51
N GLU A 101 -25.63 -15.17 4.96
CA GLU A 101 -26.97 -15.34 5.54
C GLU A 101 -26.94 -16.03 6.92
N ARG A 102 -26.02 -16.97 7.13
CA ARG A 102 -25.84 -17.69 8.39
C ARG A 102 -24.36 -17.90 8.63
N LEU A 103 -23.79 -17.15 9.54
CA LEU A 103 -22.42 -17.34 9.99
C LEU A 103 -22.40 -18.28 11.18
N ASP A 104 -21.81 -19.46 11.01
CA ASP A 104 -21.46 -20.32 12.13
C ASP A 104 -20.11 -19.85 12.71
N ALA A 105 -20.19 -18.96 13.71
CA ALA A 105 -19.01 -18.38 14.32
C ALA A 105 -18.08 -19.44 14.95
N PRO A 106 -18.56 -20.45 15.71
CA PRO A 106 -17.73 -21.54 16.18
C PRO A 106 -16.98 -22.29 15.07
N ALA A 107 -17.67 -22.62 13.97
CA ALA A 107 -17.04 -23.29 12.84
C ALA A 107 -16.00 -22.40 12.13
N LEU A 108 -16.27 -21.10 11.98
CA LEU A 108 -15.31 -20.14 11.45
C LEU A 108 -14.05 -20.08 12.32
N LEU A 109 -14.22 -19.88 13.64
CA LEU A 109 -13.11 -19.79 14.57
C LEU A 109 -12.27 -21.08 14.61
N ALA A 110 -12.92 -22.24 14.55
CA ALA A 110 -12.23 -23.53 14.47
C ALA A 110 -11.40 -23.68 13.18
N ARG A 111 -11.86 -23.13 12.07
CA ARG A 111 -11.07 -23.09 10.82
C ARG A 111 -9.89 -22.13 10.91
N LEU A 112 -10.12 -20.93 11.41
CA LEU A 112 -9.07 -19.92 11.61
C LEU A 112 -7.98 -20.42 12.58
N ALA A 113 -8.36 -21.17 13.60
CA ALA A 113 -7.41 -21.72 14.57
C ALA A 113 -6.40 -22.71 13.99
N ARG A 114 -6.56 -23.15 12.74
CA ARG A 114 -5.57 -24.01 12.05
C ARG A 114 -4.30 -23.21 11.73
N ASP A 115 -4.48 -21.98 11.25
CA ASP A 115 -3.40 -21.14 10.76
C ASP A 115 -3.07 -20.00 11.73
N PHE A 116 -4.02 -19.59 12.56
CA PHE A 116 -3.89 -18.48 13.49
C PHE A 116 -4.00 -18.92 14.96
N ALA A 117 -3.28 -18.24 15.84
CA ALA A 117 -3.62 -18.18 17.25
C ALA A 117 -4.82 -17.23 17.40
N VAL A 118 -5.95 -17.76 17.86
CA VAL A 118 -7.21 -17.01 18.03
C VAL A 118 -7.36 -16.63 19.49
N GLN A 119 -7.37 -15.33 19.76
CA GLN A 119 -7.57 -14.77 21.09
C GLN A 119 -8.87 -13.96 21.12
N ALA A 120 -9.83 -14.36 21.94
CA ALA A 120 -11.01 -13.55 22.19
C ALA A 120 -10.64 -12.30 23.00
N LEU A 121 -11.26 -11.16 22.66
CA LEU A 121 -11.09 -9.91 23.38
C LEU A 121 -12.34 -9.56 24.17
N ASP A 122 -12.15 -9.23 25.43
CA ASP A 122 -13.24 -8.83 26.32
C ASP A 122 -13.41 -7.31 26.26
N GLY A 123 -14.51 -6.86 25.67
CA GLY A 123 -14.90 -5.47 25.69
C GLY A 123 -14.77 -4.73 24.36
N ARG A 124 -15.61 -3.72 24.21
CA ARG A 124 -15.61 -2.81 23.05
C ARG A 124 -14.44 -1.81 23.18
N GLY A 125 -13.72 -1.61 22.12
CA GLY A 125 -12.62 -0.63 22.05
C GLY A 125 -11.23 -1.21 22.29
N THR A 126 -11.11 -2.51 22.58
CA THR A 126 -9.83 -3.15 22.87
C THR A 126 -9.09 -3.66 21.63
N LEU A 127 -9.79 -3.83 20.48
CA LEU A 127 -9.17 -4.41 19.27
C LEU A 127 -8.04 -3.53 18.71
N GLY A 128 -8.23 -2.20 18.68
CA GLY A 128 -7.20 -1.27 18.22
C GLY A 128 -5.97 -1.28 19.11
N GLU A 129 -6.18 -1.30 20.43
CA GLU A 129 -5.10 -1.39 21.43
C GLU A 129 -4.38 -2.74 21.34
N ALA A 130 -5.13 -3.83 21.16
CA ALA A 130 -4.58 -5.17 21.01
C ALA A 130 -3.74 -5.29 19.73
N LEU A 131 -4.20 -4.71 18.62
CA LEU A 131 -3.45 -4.65 17.36
C LEU A 131 -2.18 -3.81 17.51
N ALA A 132 -2.28 -2.63 18.14
CA ALA A 132 -1.13 -1.78 18.39
C ALA A 132 -0.07 -2.45 19.28
N GLY A 133 -0.51 -3.24 20.26
CA GLY A 133 0.36 -4.01 21.17
C GLY A 133 0.93 -5.29 20.57
N ALA A 134 0.35 -5.79 19.47
CA ALA A 134 0.72 -7.06 18.86
C ALA A 134 1.90 -6.98 17.87
N SER A 135 2.60 -5.84 17.76
CA SER A 135 3.71 -5.56 16.82
C SER A 135 4.96 -6.43 17.06
N ASN A 136 4.81 -7.72 17.22
CA ASN A 136 5.89 -8.69 17.52
C ASN A 136 6.48 -9.36 16.27
N GLY A 137 6.27 -8.79 15.08
CA GLY A 137 6.81 -9.32 13.81
C GLY A 137 6.01 -10.49 13.21
N ALA A 138 4.92 -10.94 13.85
CA ALA A 138 3.98 -11.87 13.25
C ALA A 138 2.80 -11.08 12.63
N ALA A 139 2.35 -11.49 11.45
CA ALA A 139 1.15 -10.93 10.84
C ALA A 139 -0.04 -11.11 11.79
N THR A 140 -0.68 -10.00 12.14
CA THR A 140 -1.76 -9.96 13.12
C THR A 140 -2.96 -9.22 12.54
N LEU A 141 -4.14 -9.84 12.65
CA LEU A 141 -5.40 -9.33 12.15
C LEU A 141 -6.42 -9.21 13.27
N GLY A 142 -7.32 -8.24 13.14
CA GLY A 142 -8.51 -8.12 13.97
C GLY A 142 -9.73 -8.71 13.27
N LEU A 143 -10.50 -9.52 13.96
CA LEU A 143 -11.78 -10.03 13.49
C LEU A 143 -12.90 -9.48 14.37
N CYS A 144 -13.89 -8.81 13.75
CA CYS A 144 -15.13 -8.41 14.40
C CYS A 144 -16.29 -9.18 13.77
N LEU A 145 -17.11 -9.81 14.58
CA LEU A 145 -18.34 -10.45 14.14
C LEU A 145 -19.53 -9.49 14.30
N ALA A 146 -20.60 -9.75 13.57
CA ALA A 146 -21.81 -8.94 13.60
C ALA A 146 -22.47 -8.85 14.98
N GLY A 147 -22.25 -9.86 15.85
CA GLY A 147 -22.70 -9.88 17.24
C GLY A 147 -21.91 -8.97 18.18
N GLY A 148 -20.81 -8.38 17.70
CA GLY A 148 -19.92 -7.50 18.47
C GLY A 148 -18.75 -8.23 19.13
N GLU A 149 -18.64 -9.54 18.93
CA GLU A 149 -17.48 -10.31 19.40
C GLU A 149 -16.24 -9.90 18.62
N GLN A 150 -15.12 -9.78 19.32
CA GLN A 150 -13.84 -9.36 18.77
C GLN A 150 -12.76 -10.40 19.08
N TYR A 151 -11.90 -10.62 18.10
CA TYR A 151 -10.81 -11.57 18.21
C TYR A 151 -9.54 -10.98 17.60
N LEU A 152 -8.41 -11.28 18.24
CA LEU A 152 -7.08 -11.05 17.68
C LEU A 152 -6.61 -12.37 17.05
N LEU A 153 -6.16 -12.31 15.81
CA LEU A 153 -5.68 -13.44 15.03
C LEU A 153 -4.19 -13.22 14.75
N SER A 154 -3.32 -14.03 15.31
CA SER A 154 -1.88 -13.98 15.04
C SER A 154 -1.46 -15.18 14.22
N LEU A 155 -0.84 -14.96 13.08
CA LEU A 155 -0.40 -16.03 12.18
C LEU A 155 0.61 -16.93 12.89
N ARG A 156 0.37 -18.26 12.89
CA ARG A 156 1.22 -19.25 13.59
C ARG A 156 2.51 -19.52 12.85
N ASP A 157 2.43 -19.60 11.54
CA ASP A 157 3.54 -19.94 10.66
C ASP A 157 3.60 -18.94 9.49
N PRO A 158 4.56 -18.00 9.48
CA PRO A 158 4.71 -17.03 8.38
C PRO A 158 4.89 -17.69 7.00
N GLU A 159 5.43 -18.90 6.95
CA GLU A 159 5.58 -19.63 5.68
C GLU A 159 4.24 -20.11 5.11
N SER A 160 3.18 -20.19 5.93
CA SER A 160 1.84 -20.52 5.44
C SER A 160 1.31 -19.45 4.48
N ALA A 161 1.56 -18.17 4.75
CA ALA A 161 1.20 -17.07 3.86
C ALA A 161 1.93 -17.17 2.51
N ARG A 162 3.24 -17.49 2.54
CA ARG A 162 4.02 -17.70 1.31
C ARG A 162 3.50 -18.88 0.49
N ARG A 163 3.13 -19.99 1.15
CA ARG A 163 2.55 -21.14 0.46
C ARG A 163 1.16 -20.85 -0.14
N ALA A 164 0.40 -19.95 0.48
CA ALA A 164 -0.91 -19.53 0.00
C ALA A 164 -0.83 -18.42 -1.07
N ALA A 165 0.32 -17.78 -1.24
CA ALA A 165 0.53 -16.71 -2.22
C ALA A 165 0.24 -17.20 -3.64
N ARG A 166 -0.39 -16.34 -4.44
CA ARG A 166 -0.59 -16.60 -5.86
C ARG A 166 0.73 -16.47 -6.62
N PRO A 167 0.89 -17.12 -7.76
CA PRO A 167 2.05 -16.93 -8.62
C PRO A 167 2.30 -15.44 -8.89
N GLY A 168 3.53 -14.98 -8.66
CA GLY A 168 3.95 -13.59 -8.80
C GLY A 168 3.73 -12.71 -7.56
N GLN A 169 3.17 -13.25 -6.47
CA GLN A 169 2.95 -12.53 -5.20
C GLN A 169 3.90 -12.98 -4.08
N GLU A 170 4.85 -13.82 -4.35
CA GLU A 170 5.76 -14.43 -3.36
C GLU A 170 6.57 -13.36 -2.60
N ALA A 171 6.96 -12.29 -3.31
CA ALA A 171 7.74 -11.20 -2.74
C ALA A 171 6.98 -10.37 -1.69
N ILE A 172 5.64 -10.33 -1.78
CA ILE A 172 4.77 -9.55 -0.88
C ILE A 172 4.02 -10.42 0.13
N ALA A 173 4.18 -11.74 0.07
CA ALA A 173 3.47 -12.70 0.92
C ALA A 173 3.79 -12.55 2.43
N HIS A 174 4.84 -11.78 2.77
CA HIS A 174 5.20 -11.46 4.15
C HIS A 174 4.46 -10.23 4.71
N LEU A 175 3.75 -9.49 3.86
CA LEU A 175 3.01 -8.31 4.29
C LEU A 175 1.65 -8.71 4.90
N ASP A 176 1.25 -8.02 5.95
CA ASP A 176 -0.03 -8.27 6.65
C ASP A 176 -1.25 -8.23 5.72
N VAL A 177 -1.17 -7.44 4.65
CA VAL A 177 -2.25 -7.34 3.66
C VAL A 177 -2.40 -8.59 2.79
N ALA A 178 -1.37 -9.45 2.72
CA ALA A 178 -1.37 -10.68 1.93
C ALA A 178 -1.87 -11.89 2.72
N VAL A 179 -1.96 -11.81 4.04
CA VAL A 179 -2.47 -12.83 4.97
C VAL A 179 -4.00 -12.70 5.15
#